data_098caf7beceeffd5d076b66e63a8792d
#
_entry.id   098caf7beceeffd5d076b66e63a8792d
#
_cell.length_a   1.000
_cell.length_b   1.000
_cell.length_c   1.000
_cell.angle_alpha   90.00
_cell.angle_beta   90.00
_cell.angle_gamma   90.00
#
_symmetry.space_group_name_H-M   'P 1'
#
loop_
_entity.id
_entity.type
_entity.pdbx_description
1 polymer ?
#
loop_
_entity_poly.entity_id
_entity_poly.type
_entity_poly.pdbx_seq_one_letter_code
_entity_poly.pdbx_strand_id
1 'polypeptide(L)'
;MNRARILSRVLWRQGFSKKIDYARPCVTSLCTNSVNIRRQATVAVNDGYVKKFMKAVGWMDQERTRLKLTGYFLYECVPDSVSYDEWFEDLELPDTFASWFTITELHVWLLLVRYMAEDVTSSASEKKKYVKGDGHFVRNCIVEALWADVANRIKFLEGANPAIARKQVTELSEQFQAALVAYDEGLNEDKILAAAVWRRFYSLSEDVKAEHVAKIVHFIRHQLFMLDKIPSEKLRWKPEINWLSILKH
;
A
#
# COMPACT_ATOMS: atom_id res chain seq x y z
N MET A 1 17.33 21.45 3.86
CA MET A 1 17.97 20.41 3.00
C MET A 1 17.07 19.20 3.01
N ASN A 2 16.59 18.79 1.83
CA ASN A 2 15.43 17.93 1.65
C ASN A 2 15.60 16.49 2.16
N ARG A 3 14.79 16.09 3.16
CA ARG A 3 14.65 14.71 3.64
C ARG A 3 14.29 13.73 2.51
N ALA A 4 13.58 14.17 1.47
CA ALA A 4 13.22 13.36 0.31
C ALA A 4 14.42 12.85 -0.51
N ARG A 5 15.53 13.61 -0.61
CA ARG A 5 16.74 13.17 -1.34
C ARG A 5 17.49 12.01 -0.68
N ILE A 6 17.30 11.80 0.61
CA ILE A 6 17.93 10.70 1.36
C ILE A 6 17.12 9.41 1.18
N LEU A 7 15.80 9.54 1.03
CA LEU A 7 14.87 8.40 0.96
C LEU A 7 15.03 7.60 -0.34
N SER A 8 15.20 8.25 -1.50
CA SER A 8 15.32 7.56 -2.79
C SER A 8 16.58 6.67 -2.92
N ARG A 9 17.67 6.99 -2.20
CA ARG A 9 18.93 6.21 -2.24
C ARG A 9 18.93 4.99 -1.30
N VAL A 10 18.05 4.94 -0.32
CA VAL A 10 18.04 3.87 0.70
C VAL A 10 17.22 2.66 0.25
N LEU A 11 16.16 2.86 -0.53
CA LEU A 11 15.32 1.76 -1.04
C LEU A 11 16.10 0.78 -1.95
N TRP A 12 17.00 1.28 -2.77
CA TRP A 12 17.76 0.47 -3.72
C TRP A 12 18.87 -0.39 -3.09
N ARG A 13 19.35 -0.05 -1.90
CA ARG A 13 20.49 -0.75 -1.27
C ARG A 13 20.11 -1.90 -0.33
N GLN A 14 18.86 -2.07 0.03
CA GLN A 14 18.46 -3.12 0.98
C GLN A 14 17.50 -4.13 0.34
N GLY A 15 18.03 -4.89 -0.59
CA GLY A 15 17.73 -6.29 -0.83
C GLY A 15 16.26 -6.75 -0.80
N PHE A 16 15.40 -6.28 -1.72
CA PHE A 16 14.25 -7.07 -2.18
C PHE A 16 14.69 -8.09 -3.24
N SER A 17 15.83 -8.73 -3.04
CA SER A 17 16.30 -9.79 -3.93
C SER A 17 16.06 -11.15 -3.28
N LYS A 18 14.83 -11.63 -3.33
CA LYS A 18 14.59 -13.05 -3.46
C LYS A 18 13.95 -13.24 -4.83
N LYS A 19 14.74 -13.75 -5.76
CA LYS A 19 14.28 -14.22 -7.06
C LYS A 19 13.14 -15.20 -6.86
N ILE A 20 11.98 -14.79 -7.33
CA ILE A 20 10.88 -15.70 -7.59
C ILE A 20 10.91 -15.86 -9.11
N ASP A 21 11.45 -16.97 -9.59
CA ASP A 21 11.49 -17.31 -11.02
C ASP A 21 10.08 -17.68 -11.47
N TYR A 22 9.46 -16.82 -12.29
CA TYR A 22 8.22 -17.15 -12.98
C TYR A 22 8.20 -16.65 -14.41
N ALA A 23 7.83 -17.55 -15.32
CA ALA A 23 7.73 -17.30 -16.76
C ALA A 23 6.52 -16.43 -17.10
N ARG A 24 6.68 -15.54 -18.11
CA ARG A 24 5.64 -14.61 -18.60
C ARG A 24 4.53 -15.30 -19.37
N PRO A 25 3.29 -14.82 -19.27
CA PRO A 25 2.49 -14.56 -20.45
C PRO A 25 1.59 -13.32 -20.42
N CYS A 26 1.08 -13.04 -21.59
CA CYS A 26 0.36 -11.96 -22.20
C CYS A 26 -0.93 -11.51 -21.50
N VAL A 27 -1.10 -10.19 -21.38
CA VAL A 27 -2.27 -9.52 -20.79
C VAL A 27 -3.29 -9.25 -21.91
N THR A 28 -4.27 -10.10 -22.10
CA THR A 28 -5.50 -9.75 -22.83
C THR A 28 -6.61 -10.68 -22.37
N SER A 29 -7.36 -10.31 -21.37
CA SER A 29 -8.75 -10.77 -21.12
C SER A 29 -9.15 -10.65 -19.63
N LEU A 30 -9.27 -9.46 -19.09
CA LEU A 30 -9.87 -9.28 -17.75
C LEU A 30 -10.91 -8.15 -17.71
N CYS A 31 -11.50 -7.78 -18.86
CA CYS A 31 -12.39 -6.61 -18.93
C CYS A 31 -13.89 -6.91 -18.99
N THR A 32 -14.38 -8.07 -18.63
CA THR A 32 -15.84 -8.31 -18.75
C THR A 32 -16.48 -9.10 -17.62
N ASN A 33 -16.22 -8.77 -16.37
CA ASN A 33 -17.15 -9.18 -15.32
C ASN A 33 -17.26 -8.07 -14.28
N SER A 34 -18.16 -7.12 -14.52
CA SER A 34 -18.66 -6.21 -13.50
C SER A 34 -19.49 -6.99 -12.47
N VAL A 35 -18.84 -7.77 -11.66
CA VAL A 35 -19.46 -8.38 -10.49
C VAL A 35 -19.44 -7.33 -9.39
N ASN A 36 -20.59 -7.06 -8.84
CA ASN A 36 -20.89 -6.12 -7.77
C ASN A 36 -19.97 -6.38 -6.54
N ILE A 37 -18.72 -5.92 -6.62
CA ILE A 37 -17.68 -6.10 -5.61
C ILE A 37 -18.06 -5.37 -4.31
N ARG A 38 -18.87 -4.30 -4.43
CA ARG A 38 -19.40 -3.52 -3.30
C ARG A 38 -20.08 -4.34 -2.20
N ARG A 39 -20.79 -5.43 -2.55
CA ARG A 39 -21.51 -6.24 -1.53
C ARG A 39 -20.69 -7.37 -0.95
N GLN A 40 -19.59 -7.74 -1.58
CA GLN A 40 -18.75 -8.85 -1.11
C GLN A 40 -17.49 -8.39 -0.37
N ALA A 41 -17.04 -7.15 -0.56
CA ALA A 41 -15.92 -6.59 0.20
C ALA A 41 -16.25 -6.35 1.68
N THR A 42 -17.53 -6.25 2.03
CA THR A 42 -18.00 -6.18 3.44
C THR A 42 -18.29 -7.55 4.07
N VAL A 43 -18.00 -8.64 3.37
CA VAL A 43 -18.02 -9.94 4.02
C VAL A 43 -16.83 -10.01 4.98
N ALA A 44 -17.10 -9.52 6.18
CA ALA A 44 -16.48 -9.89 7.44
C ALA A 44 -15.07 -10.50 7.24
N VAL A 45 -14.04 -9.66 7.11
CA VAL A 45 -12.75 -10.03 7.69
C VAL A 45 -13.09 -10.31 9.14
N ASN A 46 -13.26 -11.57 9.42
CA ASN A 46 -13.80 -12.09 10.66
C ASN A 46 -12.98 -11.49 11.80
N ASP A 47 -13.59 -10.59 12.62
CA ASP A 47 -13.04 -10.10 13.90
C ASP A 47 -12.40 -11.20 14.73
N GLY A 48 -12.68 -12.45 14.41
CA GLY A 48 -12.16 -13.64 15.03
C GLY A 48 -10.67 -13.94 14.76
N TYR A 49 -10.08 -13.54 13.63
CA TYR A 49 -8.66 -13.84 13.36
C TYR A 49 -7.75 -12.91 14.17
N VAL A 50 -8.02 -11.63 14.15
CA VAL A 50 -7.27 -10.64 14.95
C VAL A 50 -7.48 -10.91 16.44
N LYS A 51 -8.72 -11.14 16.90
CA LYS A 51 -9.02 -11.49 18.29
C LYS A 51 -8.45 -12.84 18.73
N LYS A 52 -8.46 -13.87 17.88
CA LYS A 52 -7.79 -15.16 18.16
C LYS A 52 -6.28 -15.02 18.22
N PHE A 53 -5.69 -14.21 17.33
CA PHE A 53 -4.28 -13.94 17.31
C PHE A 53 -3.86 -13.10 18.53
N MET A 54 -4.61 -12.06 18.90
CA MET A 54 -4.37 -11.29 20.13
C MET A 54 -4.46 -12.17 21.39
N LYS A 55 -5.38 -13.13 21.46
CA LYS A 55 -5.46 -14.09 22.58
C LYS A 55 -4.28 -15.05 22.64
N ALA A 56 -3.77 -15.47 21.49
CA ALA A 56 -2.59 -16.36 21.39
C ALA A 56 -1.28 -15.60 21.70
N VAL A 57 -1.22 -14.30 21.38
CA VAL A 57 -0.05 -13.43 21.55
C VAL A 57 0.06 -12.84 22.98
N GLY A 58 -0.99 -12.85 23.76
CA GLY A 58 -0.96 -12.37 25.16
C GLY A 58 0.06 -13.10 26.06
N TRP A 59 0.68 -14.16 25.54
CA TRP A 59 1.74 -14.91 26.25
C TRP A 59 3.17 -14.59 25.77
N MET A 60 3.34 -13.79 24.72
CA MET A 60 4.65 -13.41 24.20
C MET A 60 4.86 -11.90 24.29
N ASP A 61 5.42 -11.47 25.41
CA ASP A 61 5.82 -10.07 25.65
C ASP A 61 7.09 -9.71 24.85
N GLN A 62 7.04 -9.87 23.51
CA GLN A 62 8.14 -9.55 22.63
C GLN A 62 7.79 -8.32 21.81
N GLU A 63 8.64 -7.31 21.85
CA GLU A 63 8.53 -6.08 21.06
C GLU A 63 8.31 -6.37 19.56
N ARG A 64 8.93 -7.42 19.04
CA ARG A 64 8.77 -7.84 17.64
C ARG A 64 7.35 -8.28 17.30
N THR A 65 6.64 -8.95 18.18
CA THR A 65 5.26 -9.37 17.96
C THR A 65 4.33 -8.17 17.94
N ARG A 66 4.59 -7.17 18.79
CA ARG A 66 3.84 -5.90 18.76
C ARG A 66 4.07 -5.14 17.46
N LEU A 67 5.32 -5.06 16.99
CA LEU A 67 5.64 -4.43 15.71
C LEU A 67 4.98 -5.16 14.53
N LYS A 68 4.90 -6.48 14.58
CA LYS A 68 4.16 -7.26 13.57
C LYS A 68 2.67 -6.90 13.56
N LEU A 69 2.05 -6.87 14.72
CA LEU A 69 0.65 -6.46 14.87
C LEU A 69 0.43 -5.02 14.36
N THR A 70 1.34 -4.11 14.70
CA THR A 70 1.29 -2.73 14.18
C THR A 70 1.27 -2.69 12.66
N GLY A 71 2.12 -3.48 11.99
CA GLY A 71 2.13 -3.57 10.53
C GLY A 71 0.81 -4.05 9.93
N TYR A 72 0.21 -5.06 10.54
CA TYR A 72 -1.10 -5.58 10.11
C TYR A 72 -2.23 -4.56 10.33
N PHE A 73 -2.29 -3.92 11.50
CA PHE A 73 -3.28 -2.88 11.76
C PHE A 73 -3.15 -1.67 10.83
N LEU A 74 -1.91 -1.28 10.49
CA LEU A 74 -1.67 -0.21 9.53
C LEU A 74 -2.21 -0.56 8.15
N TYR A 75 -2.03 -1.80 7.72
CA TYR A 75 -2.64 -2.25 6.47
C TYR A 75 -4.18 -2.25 6.56
N GLU A 76 -4.76 -2.79 7.63
CA GLU A 76 -6.22 -2.83 7.83
C GLU A 76 -6.85 -1.43 7.81
N CYS A 77 -6.14 -0.39 8.27
CA CYS A 77 -6.60 0.99 8.16
C CYS A 77 -6.81 1.46 6.70
N VAL A 78 -6.22 0.80 5.70
CA VAL A 78 -6.41 1.17 4.29
C VAL A 78 -7.76 0.69 3.79
N PRO A 79 -8.05 -0.64 3.71
CA PRO A 79 -9.32 -1.12 3.18
C PRO A 79 -10.54 -0.70 4.03
N ASP A 80 -10.35 -0.43 5.33
CA ASP A 80 -11.45 -0.10 6.25
C ASP A 80 -11.83 1.38 6.23
N SER A 81 -10.90 2.27 5.90
CA SER A 81 -11.12 3.73 6.06
C SER A 81 -11.01 4.53 4.78
N VAL A 82 -10.52 3.95 3.68
CA VAL A 82 -10.47 4.62 2.37
C VAL A 82 -11.83 4.54 1.70
N SER A 83 -12.36 5.69 1.29
CA SER A 83 -13.63 5.79 0.53
C SER A 83 -13.40 5.46 -0.94
N TYR A 84 -13.27 4.17 -1.29
CA TYR A 84 -13.00 3.74 -2.67
C TYR A 84 -14.00 4.26 -3.68
N ASP A 85 -15.27 4.39 -3.29
CA ASP A 85 -16.35 4.92 -4.12
C ASP A 85 -16.05 6.33 -4.62
N GLU A 86 -15.52 7.19 -3.73
CA GLU A 86 -15.12 8.56 -4.11
C GLU A 86 -14.01 8.54 -5.18
N TRP A 87 -13.08 7.59 -5.09
CA TRP A 87 -12.01 7.42 -6.08
C TRP A 87 -12.54 6.95 -7.43
N PHE A 88 -13.51 6.02 -7.44
CA PHE A 88 -14.07 5.52 -8.68
C PHE A 88 -14.91 6.59 -9.39
N GLU A 89 -15.74 7.31 -8.64
CA GLU A 89 -16.66 8.29 -9.20
C GLU A 89 -15.93 9.57 -9.65
N ASP A 90 -15.07 10.13 -8.81
CA ASP A 90 -14.44 11.43 -9.06
C ASP A 90 -13.30 11.37 -10.09
N LEU A 91 -12.61 10.25 -10.17
CA LEU A 91 -11.49 10.04 -11.09
C LEU A 91 -11.87 9.24 -12.34
N GLU A 92 -13.16 8.95 -12.51
CA GLU A 92 -13.70 8.15 -13.62
C GLU A 92 -12.99 6.80 -13.78
N LEU A 93 -12.63 6.17 -12.65
CA LEU A 93 -11.99 4.86 -12.67
C LEU A 93 -13.04 3.74 -12.73
N PRO A 94 -12.80 2.67 -13.50
CA PRO A 94 -13.73 1.54 -13.54
C PRO A 94 -13.78 0.84 -12.17
N ASP A 95 -14.98 0.46 -11.71
CA ASP A 95 -15.16 -0.33 -10.47
C ASP A 95 -14.72 -1.78 -10.71
N THR A 96 -13.41 -2.00 -10.62
CA THR A 96 -12.76 -3.28 -10.84
C THR A 96 -11.77 -3.61 -9.73
N PHE A 97 -11.43 -4.89 -9.61
CA PHE A 97 -10.37 -5.33 -8.70
C PHE A 97 -9.02 -4.64 -8.99
N ALA A 98 -8.71 -4.37 -10.26
CA ALA A 98 -7.48 -3.70 -10.65
C ALA A 98 -7.45 -2.26 -10.14
N SER A 99 -8.55 -1.50 -10.26
CA SER A 99 -8.65 -0.15 -9.73
C SER A 99 -8.60 -0.13 -8.21
N TRP A 100 -9.34 -1.05 -7.55
CA TRP A 100 -9.24 -1.23 -6.10
C TRP A 100 -7.80 -1.49 -5.65
N PHE A 101 -7.09 -2.40 -6.34
CA PHE A 101 -5.71 -2.72 -6.01
C PHE A 101 -4.78 -1.51 -6.21
N THR A 102 -4.95 -0.75 -7.29
CA THR A 102 -4.12 0.43 -7.58
C THR A 102 -4.29 1.52 -6.51
N ILE A 103 -5.52 1.76 -6.04
CA ILE A 103 -5.79 2.71 -4.95
C ILE A 103 -5.17 2.20 -3.64
N THR A 104 -5.37 0.92 -3.33
CA THR A 104 -4.79 0.29 -2.13
C THR A 104 -3.26 0.33 -2.15
N GLU A 105 -2.65 0.01 -3.29
CA GLU A 105 -1.20 0.08 -3.54
C GLU A 105 -0.64 1.47 -3.24
N LEU A 106 -1.31 2.53 -3.72
CA LEU A 106 -0.90 3.90 -3.47
C LEU A 106 -0.91 4.22 -1.96
N HIS A 107 -1.97 3.84 -1.25
CA HIS A 107 -2.08 4.09 0.20
C HIS A 107 -1.04 3.28 0.98
N VAL A 108 -0.80 2.03 0.59
CA VAL A 108 0.28 1.21 1.17
C VAL A 108 1.64 1.87 0.94
N TRP A 109 1.93 2.37 -0.28
CA TRP A 109 3.17 3.09 -0.54
C TRP A 109 3.34 4.32 0.36
N LEU A 110 2.29 5.11 0.59
CA LEU A 110 2.32 6.25 1.53
C LEU A 110 2.74 5.82 2.95
N LEU A 111 2.24 4.67 3.42
CA LEU A 111 2.66 4.09 4.70
C LEU A 111 4.14 3.67 4.70
N LEU A 112 4.59 3.03 3.60
CA LEU A 112 5.98 2.61 3.47
C LEU A 112 6.93 3.81 3.52
N VAL A 113 6.60 4.91 2.82
CA VAL A 113 7.37 6.17 2.85
C VAL A 113 7.44 6.73 4.27
N ARG A 114 6.32 6.76 5.00
CA ARG A 114 6.30 7.25 6.38
C ARG A 114 7.19 6.42 7.31
N TYR A 115 7.16 5.09 7.18
CA TYR A 115 7.99 4.19 7.99
C TYR A 115 9.47 4.16 7.59
N MET A 116 9.81 4.56 6.38
CA MET A 116 11.21 4.78 6.01
C MET A 116 11.82 5.97 6.73
N ALA A 117 11.04 7.02 6.95
CA ALA A 117 11.48 8.18 7.72
C ALA A 117 11.83 7.80 9.17
N GLU A 118 11.18 6.78 9.75
CA GLU A 118 11.49 6.27 11.10
C GLU A 118 12.89 5.67 11.18
N ASP A 119 13.30 4.86 10.21
CA ASP A 119 14.63 4.25 10.18
C ASP A 119 15.75 5.31 10.11
N VAL A 120 15.52 6.40 9.35
CA VAL A 120 16.48 7.50 9.21
C VAL A 120 16.61 8.31 10.48
N THR A 121 15.49 8.60 11.16
CA THR A 121 15.50 9.39 12.40
C THR A 121 16.06 8.63 13.57
N SER A 122 15.84 7.31 13.65
CA SER A 122 16.40 6.47 14.71
C SER A 122 17.92 6.33 14.63
N SER A 123 18.49 6.43 13.43
CA SER A 123 19.94 6.42 13.23
C SER A 123 20.64 7.70 13.70
N ALA A 124 19.92 8.81 13.83
CA ALA A 124 20.47 10.11 14.19
C ALA A 124 20.39 10.44 15.70
N SER A 125 19.72 9.64 16.52
CA SER A 125 19.49 9.92 17.94
C SER A 125 20.01 8.79 18.82
N GLU A 126 21.13 9.02 19.50
CA GLU A 126 21.78 8.06 20.41
C GLU A 126 20.95 7.67 21.66
N LYS A 127 19.78 8.23 21.86
CA LYS A 127 19.00 8.08 23.11
C LYS A 127 17.69 7.31 22.99
N LYS A 128 17.41 6.62 21.89
CA LYS A 128 16.07 6.04 21.70
C LYS A 128 16.02 4.53 21.58
N LYS A 129 14.99 4.03 22.23
CA LYS A 129 14.35 2.72 22.32
C LYS A 129 14.02 2.03 20.97
N TYR A 130 14.37 2.64 19.83
CA TYR A 130 14.22 2.05 18.51
C TYR A 130 15.46 1.23 18.17
N VAL A 131 15.28 -0.04 17.97
CA VAL A 131 16.31 -0.90 17.39
C VAL A 131 16.41 -0.58 15.91
N LYS A 132 17.62 -0.37 15.40
CA LYS A 132 17.88 -0.17 13.98
C LYS A 132 17.23 -1.31 13.18
N GLY A 133 16.27 -0.98 12.31
CA GLY A 133 15.54 -1.95 11.49
C GLY A 133 14.08 -2.20 11.88
N ASP A 134 13.57 -1.56 12.95
CA ASP A 134 12.16 -1.69 13.34
C ASP A 134 11.22 -1.18 12.24
N GLY A 135 11.55 -0.04 11.61
CA GLY A 135 10.78 0.50 10.49
C GLY A 135 10.78 -0.43 9.28
N HIS A 136 11.92 -1.03 8.95
CA HIS A 136 12.01 -2.03 7.89
C HIS A 136 11.16 -3.27 8.20
N PHE A 137 11.16 -3.72 9.44
CA PHE A 137 10.36 -4.86 9.86
C PHE A 137 8.86 -4.57 9.75
N VAL A 138 8.40 -3.41 10.21
CA VAL A 138 6.98 -3.01 10.09
C VAL A 138 6.56 -2.88 8.63
N ARG A 139 7.40 -2.29 7.76
CA ARG A 139 7.13 -2.23 6.31
C ARG A 139 6.92 -3.60 5.70
N ASN A 140 7.76 -4.57 6.05
CA ASN A 140 7.59 -5.94 5.58
C ASN A 140 6.28 -6.56 6.06
N CYS A 141 5.85 -6.27 7.29
CA CYS A 141 4.58 -6.76 7.83
C CYS A 141 3.37 -6.12 7.13
N ILE A 142 3.44 -4.82 6.76
CA ILE A 142 2.40 -4.15 5.96
C ILE A 142 2.26 -4.84 4.59
N VAL A 143 3.38 -5.11 3.92
CA VAL A 143 3.38 -5.77 2.61
C VAL A 143 2.93 -7.23 2.73
N GLU A 144 3.31 -7.94 3.79
CA GLU A 144 2.83 -9.30 4.08
C GLU A 144 1.29 -9.33 4.23
N ALA A 145 0.74 -8.35 4.95
CA ALA A 145 -0.71 -8.21 5.14
C ALA A 145 -1.44 -7.90 3.83
N LEU A 146 -0.90 -6.98 3.01
CA LEU A 146 -1.42 -6.69 1.66
C LEU A 146 -1.54 -7.97 0.83
N TRP A 147 -0.45 -8.75 0.74
CA TRP A 147 -0.46 -9.95 -0.11
C TRP A 147 -1.37 -11.06 0.44
N ALA A 148 -1.55 -11.14 1.75
CA ALA A 148 -2.50 -12.06 2.35
C ALA A 148 -3.95 -11.70 1.96
N ASP A 149 -4.31 -10.42 1.99
CA ASP A 149 -5.64 -9.93 1.58
C ASP A 149 -5.87 -10.11 0.07
N VAL A 150 -4.91 -9.67 -0.76
CA VAL A 150 -4.95 -9.84 -2.22
C VAL A 150 -5.15 -11.31 -2.62
N ALA A 151 -4.37 -12.22 -2.02
CA ALA A 151 -4.50 -13.64 -2.30
C ALA A 151 -5.88 -14.21 -1.92
N ASN A 152 -6.46 -13.72 -0.82
CA ASN A 152 -7.81 -14.13 -0.41
C ASN A 152 -8.87 -13.59 -1.38
N ARG A 153 -8.80 -12.32 -1.78
CA ARG A 153 -9.76 -11.72 -2.74
C ARG A 153 -9.71 -12.41 -4.10
N ILE A 154 -8.52 -12.68 -4.62
CA ILE A 154 -8.35 -13.40 -5.89
C ILE A 154 -8.96 -14.80 -5.82
N LYS A 155 -8.82 -15.53 -4.72
CA LYS A 155 -9.47 -16.84 -4.56
C LYS A 155 -10.99 -16.77 -4.66
N PHE A 156 -11.60 -15.69 -4.14
CA PHE A 156 -13.05 -15.50 -4.26
C PHE A 156 -13.48 -15.17 -5.69
N LEU A 157 -12.67 -14.38 -6.41
CA LEU A 157 -13.00 -13.96 -7.78
C LEU A 157 -12.86 -15.10 -8.80
N GLU A 158 -11.83 -15.93 -8.67
CA GLU A 158 -11.46 -16.96 -9.66
C GLU A 158 -12.11 -18.34 -9.41
N GLY A 159 -13.02 -18.43 -8.45
CA GLY A 159 -13.77 -19.68 -8.23
C GLY A 159 -12.89 -20.91 -7.99
N ALA A 160 -11.77 -20.74 -7.27
CA ALA A 160 -10.90 -21.82 -6.80
C ALA A 160 -9.91 -22.44 -7.82
N ASN A 161 -9.56 -21.79 -8.92
CA ASN A 161 -8.44 -22.26 -9.74
C ASN A 161 -7.08 -21.77 -9.17
N PRO A 162 -6.32 -22.59 -8.43
CA PRO A 162 -5.11 -22.14 -7.73
C PRO A 162 -3.97 -21.72 -8.68
N ALA A 163 -3.97 -22.21 -9.92
CA ALA A 163 -2.94 -21.88 -10.89
C ALA A 163 -3.15 -20.45 -11.43
N ILE A 164 -4.38 -20.09 -11.76
CA ILE A 164 -4.75 -18.76 -12.22
C ILE A 164 -4.52 -17.74 -11.09
N ALA A 165 -4.98 -18.04 -9.88
CA ALA A 165 -4.79 -17.18 -8.72
C ALA A 165 -3.31 -16.86 -8.44
N ARG A 166 -2.44 -17.88 -8.48
CA ARG A 166 -0.99 -17.67 -8.29
C ARG A 166 -0.38 -16.78 -9.38
N LYS A 167 -0.77 -17.00 -10.62
CA LYS A 167 -0.29 -16.18 -11.76
C LYS A 167 -0.68 -14.72 -11.58
N GLN A 168 -1.93 -14.44 -11.23
CA GLN A 168 -2.42 -13.08 -10.99
C GLN A 168 -1.67 -12.40 -9.84
N VAL A 169 -1.46 -13.10 -8.71
CA VAL A 169 -0.68 -12.55 -7.59
C VAL A 169 0.73 -12.21 -8.03
N THR A 170 1.35 -13.02 -8.89
CA THR A 170 2.70 -12.74 -9.40
C THR A 170 2.71 -11.50 -10.29
N GLU A 171 1.78 -11.40 -11.23
CA GLU A 171 1.65 -10.23 -12.13
C GLU A 171 1.42 -8.93 -11.34
N LEU A 172 0.53 -8.98 -10.35
CA LEU A 172 0.29 -7.84 -9.45
C LEU A 172 1.53 -7.48 -8.62
N SER A 173 2.32 -8.47 -8.19
CA SER A 173 3.55 -8.24 -7.43
C SER A 173 4.62 -7.53 -8.27
N GLU A 174 4.76 -7.89 -9.55
CA GLU A 174 5.68 -7.21 -10.47
C GLU A 174 5.22 -5.76 -10.71
N GLN A 175 3.93 -5.55 -10.92
CA GLN A 175 3.35 -4.21 -11.10
C GLN A 175 3.52 -3.35 -9.85
N PHE A 176 3.27 -3.90 -8.67
CA PHE A 176 3.47 -3.23 -7.39
C PHE A 176 4.91 -2.75 -7.21
N GLN A 177 5.89 -3.61 -7.47
CA GLN A 177 7.29 -3.24 -7.36
C GLN A 177 7.66 -2.11 -8.34
N ALA A 178 7.18 -2.17 -9.58
CA ALA A 178 7.41 -1.13 -10.57
C ALA A 178 6.75 0.21 -10.17
N ALA A 179 5.55 0.15 -9.59
CA ALA A 179 4.83 1.33 -9.11
C ALA A 179 5.56 1.98 -7.94
N LEU A 180 6.03 1.20 -6.95
CA LEU A 180 6.80 1.74 -5.82
C LEU A 180 8.03 2.52 -6.29
N VAL A 181 8.79 1.97 -7.24
CA VAL A 181 9.98 2.65 -7.80
C VAL A 181 9.58 3.96 -8.48
N ALA A 182 8.52 3.93 -9.30
CA ALA A 182 8.06 5.11 -10.03
C ALA A 182 7.55 6.22 -9.09
N TYR A 183 6.83 5.86 -8.03
CA TYR A 183 6.36 6.83 -7.03
C TYR A 183 7.53 7.40 -6.21
N ASP A 184 8.52 6.57 -5.86
CA ASP A 184 9.72 7.03 -5.14
C ASP A 184 10.54 8.02 -5.96
N GLU A 185 10.69 7.79 -7.27
CA GLU A 185 11.33 8.75 -8.18
C GLU A 185 10.55 10.06 -8.23
N GLY A 186 9.21 9.98 -8.17
CA GLY A 186 8.30 11.13 -8.15
C GLY A 186 8.28 11.94 -6.85
N LEU A 187 8.87 11.45 -5.76
CA LEU A 187 8.87 12.18 -4.48
C LEU A 187 9.53 13.56 -4.55
N ASN A 188 10.48 13.75 -5.45
CA ASN A 188 11.23 15.01 -5.58
C ASN A 188 10.64 15.98 -6.61
N GLU A 189 9.83 15.49 -7.56
CA GLU A 189 9.33 16.30 -8.67
C GLU A 189 7.92 15.90 -9.07
N ASP A 190 6.98 16.85 -9.07
CA ASP A 190 5.56 16.59 -9.36
C ASP A 190 5.33 16.09 -10.78
N LYS A 191 6.15 16.49 -11.76
CA LYS A 191 6.04 16.00 -13.13
C LYS A 191 6.33 14.51 -13.24
N ILE A 192 7.35 14.04 -12.51
CA ILE A 192 7.72 12.62 -12.46
C ILE A 192 6.61 11.84 -11.74
N LEU A 193 6.11 12.39 -10.63
CA LEU A 193 4.99 11.77 -9.90
C LEU A 193 3.72 11.71 -10.75
N ALA A 194 3.39 12.77 -11.48
CA ALA A 194 2.25 12.80 -12.40
C ALA A 194 2.38 11.75 -13.50
N ALA A 195 3.59 11.57 -14.08
CA ALA A 195 3.84 10.54 -15.06
C ALA A 195 3.68 9.12 -14.48
N ALA A 196 4.12 8.89 -13.24
CA ALA A 196 3.94 7.63 -12.54
C ALA A 196 2.45 7.33 -12.29
N VAL A 197 1.70 8.31 -11.81
CA VAL A 197 0.25 8.23 -11.60
C VAL A 197 -0.49 7.96 -12.91
N TRP A 198 -0.21 8.71 -13.96
CA TRP A 198 -0.84 8.51 -15.26
C TRP A 198 -0.61 7.11 -15.81
N ARG A 199 0.61 6.61 -15.72
CA ARG A 199 0.96 5.24 -16.14
C ARG A 199 0.20 4.19 -15.33
N ARG A 200 0.13 4.38 -14.02
CA ARG A 200 -0.39 3.35 -13.12
C ARG A 200 -1.91 3.33 -13.03
N PHE A 201 -2.55 4.48 -12.93
CA PHE A 201 -4.00 4.59 -12.78
C PHE A 201 -4.73 4.49 -14.12
N TYR A 202 -4.12 5.00 -15.19
CA TYR A 202 -4.79 5.17 -16.47
C TYR A 202 -4.12 4.41 -17.64
N SER A 203 -3.09 3.61 -17.35
CA SER A 203 -2.38 2.80 -18.36
C SER A 203 -1.91 3.61 -19.58
N LEU A 204 -1.49 4.87 -19.37
CA LEU A 204 -1.06 5.83 -20.39
C LEU A 204 -2.18 6.22 -21.41
N SER A 205 -3.45 6.11 -21.02
CA SER A 205 -4.55 6.53 -21.89
C SER A 205 -4.47 8.03 -22.20
N GLU A 206 -4.69 8.40 -23.46
CA GLU A 206 -4.70 9.79 -23.93
C GLU A 206 -6.02 10.51 -23.59
N ASP A 207 -7.10 9.76 -23.34
CA ASP A 207 -8.44 10.30 -23.06
C ASP A 207 -8.61 10.81 -21.62
N VAL A 208 -7.55 10.72 -20.80
CA VAL A 208 -7.60 11.09 -19.39
C VAL A 208 -7.50 12.60 -19.21
N LYS A 209 -8.40 13.14 -18.42
CA LYS A 209 -8.35 14.55 -18.01
C LYS A 209 -7.10 14.81 -17.16
N ALA A 210 -6.28 15.78 -17.56
CA ALA A 210 -5.08 16.15 -16.80
C ALA A 210 -5.40 16.53 -15.34
N GLU A 211 -6.61 17.03 -15.09
CA GLU A 211 -7.13 17.36 -13.77
C GLU A 211 -7.17 16.17 -12.81
N HIS A 212 -7.53 14.98 -13.29
CA HIS A 212 -7.57 13.77 -12.45
C HIS A 212 -6.17 13.37 -11.98
N VAL A 213 -5.18 13.45 -12.87
CA VAL A 213 -3.78 13.18 -12.51
C VAL A 213 -3.26 14.22 -11.52
N ALA A 214 -3.54 15.51 -11.77
CA ALA A 214 -3.15 16.61 -10.88
C ALA A 214 -3.78 16.44 -9.48
N LYS A 215 -5.04 16.03 -9.41
CA LYS A 215 -5.78 15.78 -8.18
C LYS A 215 -5.13 14.66 -7.34
N ILE A 216 -4.75 13.56 -7.98
CA ILE A 216 -4.05 12.46 -7.29
C ILE A 216 -2.68 12.94 -6.78
N VAL A 217 -1.92 13.69 -7.57
CA VAL A 217 -0.62 14.25 -7.14
C VAL A 217 -0.80 15.17 -5.92
N HIS A 218 -1.81 16.05 -5.95
CA HIS A 218 -2.11 16.94 -4.83
C HIS A 218 -2.51 16.14 -3.57
N PHE A 219 -3.37 15.13 -3.72
CA PHE A 219 -3.73 14.21 -2.64
C PHE A 219 -2.49 13.55 -2.03
N ILE A 220 -1.58 13.00 -2.85
CA ILE A 220 -0.34 12.37 -2.39
C ILE A 220 0.48 13.33 -1.53
N ARG A 221 0.70 14.56 -2.02
CA ARG A 221 1.47 15.59 -1.29
C ARG A 221 0.84 15.94 0.05
N HIS A 222 -0.47 16.14 0.04
CA HIS A 222 -1.19 16.49 1.26
C HIS A 222 -1.22 15.32 2.25
N GLN A 223 -1.47 14.11 1.79
CA GLN A 223 -1.48 12.91 2.64
C GLN A 223 -0.10 12.64 3.25
N LEU A 224 0.97 12.77 2.49
CA LEU A 224 2.35 12.64 3.01
C LEU A 224 2.64 13.68 4.10
N PHE A 225 2.22 14.93 3.90
CA PHE A 225 2.36 15.98 4.90
C PHE A 225 1.57 15.66 6.18
N MET A 226 0.36 15.10 6.07
CA MET A 226 -0.43 14.69 7.23
C MET A 226 0.20 13.51 7.96
N LEU A 227 0.71 12.52 7.23
CA LEU A 227 1.41 11.37 7.80
C LEU A 227 2.69 11.77 8.54
N ASP A 228 3.45 12.74 8.03
CA ASP A 228 4.69 13.23 8.67
C ASP A 228 4.42 13.93 10.01
N LYS A 229 3.21 14.48 10.21
CA LYS A 229 2.80 15.08 11.48
C LYS A 229 2.46 14.08 12.58
N ILE A 230 2.19 12.83 12.23
CA ILE A 230 1.83 11.82 13.22
C ILE A 230 3.07 11.43 14.02
N PRO A 231 3.06 11.56 15.36
CA PRO A 231 4.18 11.16 16.19
C PRO A 231 4.48 9.67 16.05
N SER A 232 5.75 9.31 15.98
CA SER A 232 6.23 7.94 15.85
C SER A 232 5.69 6.99 16.94
N GLU A 233 5.57 7.48 18.16
CA GLU A 233 5.00 6.71 19.25
C GLU A 233 3.53 6.35 19.02
N LYS A 234 2.74 7.28 18.47
CA LYS A 234 1.33 7.03 18.16
C LYS A 234 1.19 5.96 17.07
N LEU A 235 2.00 6.03 16.02
CA LEU A 235 2.04 5.01 14.96
C LEU A 235 2.43 3.62 15.47
N ARG A 236 3.30 3.56 16.51
CA ARG A 236 3.78 2.30 17.06
C ARG A 236 2.76 1.61 17.97
N TRP A 237 2.02 2.38 18.76
CA TRP A 237 1.17 1.82 19.82
C TRP A 237 -0.30 1.75 19.48
N LYS A 238 -0.78 2.70 18.70
CA LYS A 238 -2.17 2.80 18.28
C LYS A 238 -2.23 3.46 16.90
N PRO A 239 -1.95 2.71 15.85
CA PRO A 239 -1.97 3.26 14.50
C PRO A 239 -3.40 3.65 14.13
N GLU A 240 -3.69 4.93 14.21
CA GLU A 240 -4.90 5.56 13.69
C GLU A 240 -4.48 6.50 12.58
N ILE A 241 -4.90 6.21 11.36
CA ILE A 241 -4.61 7.01 10.19
C ILE A 241 -5.89 7.58 9.65
N ASN A 242 -5.95 8.89 9.54
CA ASN A 242 -7.03 9.58 8.87
C ASN A 242 -6.65 9.75 7.40
N TRP A 243 -7.30 8.99 6.53
CA TRP A 243 -7.17 9.17 5.11
C TRP A 243 -7.99 10.36 4.65
N LEU A 244 -7.38 11.20 3.83
CA LEU A 244 -8.05 12.35 3.23
C LEU A 244 -9.02 11.88 2.16
N SER A 245 -10.15 12.58 2.01
CA SER A 245 -11.05 12.36 0.89
C SER A 245 -10.44 12.94 -0.39
N ILE A 246 -10.49 12.21 -1.49
CA ILE A 246 -10.02 12.68 -2.79
C ILE A 246 -10.85 13.86 -3.29
N LEU A 247 -12.10 13.99 -2.89
CA LEU A 247 -13.02 15.08 -3.30
C LEU A 247 -12.59 16.47 -2.80
N LYS A 248 -11.71 16.54 -1.80
CA LYS A 248 -11.24 17.79 -1.21
C LYS A 248 -9.96 18.34 -1.85
N HIS A 249 -9.53 17.75 -2.95
CA HIS A 249 -8.24 18.05 -3.60
C HIS A 249 -8.34 18.48 -5.08
#